data_9f6eda41c7a275b3e200d02eb991daf2
#
_entry.id   9f6eda41c7a275b3e200d02eb991daf2
#
_cell.length_a   1.000
_cell.length_b   1.000
_cell.length_c   1.000
_cell.angle_alpha   90.00
_cell.angle_beta   90.00
_cell.angle_gamma   90.00
#
_symmetry.space_group_name_H-M   'P 1'
#
loop_
_entity.id
_entity.type
_entity.pdbx_description
1 polymer ?
#
loop_
_entity_poly.entity_id
_entity_poly.type
_entity_poly.pdbx_seq_one_letter_code
_entity_poly.pdbx_strand_id
1 'polypeptide(L)'
;MTRARTILPVGLLAGLTIVAVFAGCRSAHTTSAILYIDEQNYDKAVAVIHEGFQYSDNEPDAYYYLGEAYSHLGEEAVLVDDYPEAKKNYELAYEAYMRALELDRENYAEEVENSLRFNYNNRLGDAKRDWDDGYYEQAEGHLRLAYAALPDSTSPVKSIARMKMQMSAQDTFATRKDELLTEALNLLDEVLAKDPEAYDLQLDKANVLAGLGRNAEAGAIYDELLREHGDDQALLLEIANLAITDGDFARAADFYVRIVDLNEADTDASNDAANGDMLVAAGTWYAGPRVARFEDAIKVLDRATSYEETPRSNTMLMRVRTFYNYGKKLKDEATDTTDPTVKADLADRSKALFQRAVEVGVAMTNLYPTAADGFLYLSMAQVELGDYTASDANFKTYQELSGGSAQ
;
A
#
# COMPACT_ATOMS: atom_id res chain seq x y z
N MET A 1 -21.20 23.93 -12.40
CA MET A 1 -21.11 25.23 -11.69
C MET A 1 -19.76 25.82 -12.00
N THR A 2 -19.74 26.84 -12.87
CA THR A 2 -18.52 27.51 -13.32
C THR A 2 -17.88 28.26 -12.15
N ARG A 3 -16.75 27.75 -11.63
CA ARG A 3 -15.95 28.50 -10.64
C ARG A 3 -15.15 29.59 -11.36
N ALA A 4 -15.38 30.83 -11.01
CA ALA A 4 -14.48 31.92 -11.36
C ALA A 4 -13.16 31.70 -10.60
N ARG A 5 -12.10 31.30 -11.31
CA ARG A 5 -10.73 31.27 -10.77
C ARG A 5 -10.28 32.71 -10.48
N THR A 6 -10.06 33.02 -9.21
CA THR A 6 -9.42 34.28 -8.80
C THR A 6 -7.94 34.15 -9.16
N ILE A 7 -7.54 34.81 -10.23
CA ILE A 7 -6.13 34.92 -10.65
C ILE A 7 -5.44 35.82 -9.62
N LEU A 8 -4.68 35.26 -8.71
CA LEU A 8 -3.66 36.01 -7.98
C LEU A 8 -2.55 36.33 -8.99
N PRO A 9 -2.14 37.58 -9.14
CA PRO A 9 -1.04 37.93 -10.03
C PRO A 9 0.22 37.25 -9.44
N VAL A 10 0.78 36.30 -10.17
CA VAL A 10 2.12 35.76 -9.91
C VAL A 10 3.06 36.94 -9.97
N GLY A 11 3.58 37.35 -8.82
CA GLY A 11 4.52 38.45 -8.71
C GLY A 11 5.72 38.18 -9.59
N LEU A 12 5.93 39.05 -10.56
CA LEU A 12 7.14 39.15 -11.34
C LEU A 12 8.33 39.32 -10.39
N LEU A 13 8.99 38.23 -10.02
CA LEU A 13 10.37 38.25 -9.58
C LEU A 13 11.21 38.35 -10.86
N ALA A 14 11.42 39.60 -11.30
CA ALA A 14 12.45 39.92 -12.25
C ALA A 14 13.80 39.59 -11.62
N GLY A 15 14.20 38.32 -11.76
CA GLY A 15 15.59 37.95 -11.58
C GLY A 15 16.40 38.58 -12.68
N LEU A 16 17.19 39.58 -12.31
CA LEU A 16 18.23 40.15 -13.15
C LEU A 16 19.26 39.03 -13.35
N THR A 17 19.06 38.17 -14.34
CA THR A 17 20.09 37.25 -14.80
C THR A 17 21.13 38.11 -15.51
N ILE A 18 22.32 38.16 -14.92
CA ILE A 18 23.51 38.65 -15.59
C ILE A 18 23.75 37.68 -16.76
N VAL A 19 23.37 38.07 -17.97
CA VAL A 19 23.68 37.39 -19.21
C VAL A 19 25.21 37.47 -19.35
N ALA A 20 25.91 36.41 -18.99
CA ALA A 20 27.27 36.22 -19.40
C ALA A 20 27.28 36.08 -20.93
N VAL A 21 27.80 37.10 -21.58
CA VAL A 21 27.93 37.15 -23.03
C VAL A 21 29.01 36.13 -23.42
N PHE A 22 28.60 34.91 -23.68
CA PHE A 22 29.39 33.98 -24.50
C PHE A 22 29.21 34.40 -25.96
N ALA A 23 30.26 35.01 -26.54
CA ALA A 23 30.29 35.44 -27.92
C ALA A 23 30.50 34.24 -28.88
N GLY A 24 29.53 33.33 -28.94
CA GLY A 24 29.22 32.56 -30.13
C GLY A 24 28.21 33.37 -30.94
N CYS A 25 28.38 33.58 -32.24
CA CYS A 25 27.43 34.35 -33.04
C CYS A 25 26.08 33.63 -33.09
N ARG A 26 25.16 34.02 -32.23
CA ARG A 26 23.75 33.62 -32.34
C ARG A 26 23.20 34.02 -33.70
N SER A 27 22.42 33.17 -34.33
CA SER A 27 21.75 33.53 -35.57
C SER A 27 20.73 34.67 -35.34
N ALA A 28 20.42 35.37 -36.42
CA ALA A 28 19.38 36.41 -36.36
C ALA A 28 18.01 35.83 -35.99
N HIS A 29 17.73 34.56 -36.38
CA HIS A 29 16.51 33.86 -36.05
C HIS A 29 16.42 33.57 -34.56
N THR A 30 17.48 33.01 -33.95
CA THR A 30 17.54 32.74 -32.50
C THR A 30 17.40 34.04 -31.69
N THR A 31 18.07 35.11 -32.11
CA THR A 31 17.94 36.43 -31.45
C THR A 31 16.49 36.97 -31.52
N SER A 32 15.84 36.80 -32.67
CA SER A 32 14.43 37.21 -32.83
C SER A 32 13.50 36.33 -31.99
N ALA A 33 13.78 35.05 -31.87
CA ALA A 33 12.99 34.15 -31.02
C ALA A 33 13.02 34.57 -29.55
N ILE A 34 14.20 34.93 -29.03
CA ILE A 34 14.36 35.43 -27.66
C ILE A 34 13.47 36.66 -27.43
N LEU A 35 13.46 37.62 -28.38
CA LEU A 35 12.59 38.79 -28.28
C LEU A 35 11.10 38.41 -28.29
N TYR A 36 10.69 37.46 -29.13
CA TYR A 36 9.31 36.97 -29.11
C TYR A 36 8.94 36.24 -27.83
N ILE A 37 9.85 35.50 -27.20
CA ILE A 37 9.65 34.89 -25.88
C ILE A 37 9.44 36.01 -24.82
N ASP A 38 10.29 37.02 -24.81
CA ASP A 38 10.16 38.19 -23.91
C ASP A 38 8.83 38.93 -24.10
N GLU A 39 8.33 38.97 -25.34
CA GLU A 39 7.02 39.55 -25.70
C GLU A 39 5.84 38.59 -25.43
N GLN A 40 6.08 37.41 -24.90
CA GLN A 40 5.09 36.35 -24.67
C GLN A 40 4.39 35.88 -25.96
N ASN A 41 5.08 35.95 -27.09
CA ASN A 41 4.59 35.55 -28.40
C ASN A 41 5.26 34.21 -28.83
N TYR A 42 4.92 33.18 -28.12
CA TYR A 42 5.63 31.87 -28.21
C TYR A 42 5.45 31.21 -29.56
N ASP A 43 4.28 31.32 -30.19
CA ASP A 43 4.06 30.78 -31.55
C ASP A 43 5.02 31.39 -32.58
N LYS A 44 5.26 32.69 -32.47
CA LYS A 44 6.21 33.36 -33.37
C LYS A 44 7.65 32.95 -33.04
N ALA A 45 7.98 32.76 -31.77
CA ALA A 45 9.30 32.25 -31.37
C ALA A 45 9.57 30.90 -32.01
N VAL A 46 8.61 29.95 -31.91
CA VAL A 46 8.67 28.66 -32.55
C VAL A 46 8.83 28.79 -34.06
N ALA A 47 7.99 29.59 -34.70
CA ALA A 47 8.01 29.75 -36.17
C ALA A 47 9.35 30.28 -36.67
N VAL A 48 9.92 31.31 -36.03
CA VAL A 48 11.17 31.94 -36.46
C VAL A 48 12.38 31.02 -36.24
N ILE A 49 12.36 30.17 -35.20
CA ILE A 49 13.41 29.16 -34.99
C ILE A 49 13.34 28.09 -36.08
N HIS A 50 12.17 27.58 -36.40
CA HIS A 50 12.01 26.62 -37.50
C HIS A 50 12.38 27.20 -38.85
N GLU A 51 12.17 28.49 -39.09
CA GLU A 51 12.70 29.16 -40.28
C GLU A 51 14.23 29.17 -40.27
N GLY A 52 14.86 29.42 -39.11
CA GLY A 52 16.30 29.39 -38.92
C GLY A 52 16.92 28.02 -39.23
N PHE A 53 16.22 26.94 -38.88
CA PHE A 53 16.70 25.57 -39.15
C PHE A 53 16.80 25.22 -40.65
N GLN A 54 16.17 25.97 -41.53
CA GLN A 54 16.36 25.84 -42.96
C GLN A 54 17.78 26.26 -43.41
N TYR A 55 18.50 27.04 -42.59
CA TYR A 55 19.83 27.54 -42.86
C TYR A 55 20.90 26.84 -42.00
N SER A 56 20.60 26.54 -40.76
CA SER A 56 21.50 25.80 -39.84
C SER A 56 20.64 25.13 -38.74
N ASP A 57 20.88 23.84 -38.56
CA ASP A 57 20.21 23.02 -37.51
C ASP A 57 21.18 22.58 -36.39
N ASN A 58 22.37 23.21 -36.31
CA ASN A 58 23.43 22.89 -35.35
C ASN A 58 23.64 23.99 -34.30
N GLU A 59 22.63 24.81 -34.03
CA GLU A 59 22.69 25.87 -33.02
C GLU A 59 22.08 25.39 -31.69
N PRO A 60 22.86 25.09 -30.64
CA PRO A 60 22.32 24.67 -29.35
C PRO A 60 21.41 25.71 -28.74
N ASP A 61 21.75 27.03 -28.86
CA ASP A 61 20.88 28.14 -28.41
C ASP A 61 19.48 28.05 -29.02
N ALA A 62 19.36 27.78 -30.31
CA ALA A 62 18.08 27.71 -31.00
C ALA A 62 17.20 26.59 -30.43
N TYR A 63 17.79 25.44 -30.17
CA TYR A 63 17.07 24.33 -29.55
C TYR A 63 16.70 24.61 -28.08
N TYR A 64 17.56 25.25 -27.30
CA TYR A 64 17.22 25.65 -25.93
C TYR A 64 16.02 26.61 -25.91
N TYR A 65 16.03 27.69 -26.70
CA TYR A 65 14.93 28.64 -26.77
C TYR A 65 13.67 28.06 -27.44
N LEU A 66 13.80 27.07 -28.30
CA LEU A 66 12.67 26.30 -28.80
C LEU A 66 12.00 25.53 -27.66
N GLY A 67 12.78 24.90 -26.79
CA GLY A 67 12.29 24.24 -25.59
C GLY A 67 11.56 25.21 -24.65
N GLU A 68 12.14 26.40 -24.40
CA GLU A 68 11.49 27.46 -23.62
C GLU A 68 10.14 27.88 -24.23
N ALA A 69 10.09 28.14 -25.54
CA ALA A 69 8.86 28.54 -26.22
C ALA A 69 7.77 27.46 -26.12
N TYR A 70 8.11 26.19 -26.35
CA TYR A 70 7.17 25.08 -26.19
C TYR A 70 6.76 24.86 -24.72
N SER A 71 7.64 25.05 -23.75
CA SER A 71 7.29 25.00 -22.34
C SER A 71 6.21 26.05 -21.98
N HIS A 72 6.38 27.25 -22.45
CA HIS A 72 5.38 28.31 -22.23
C HIS A 72 4.05 28.05 -22.94
N LEU A 73 4.06 27.51 -24.19
CA LEU A 73 2.84 27.08 -24.87
C LEU A 73 2.13 25.94 -24.09
N GLY A 74 2.90 25.05 -23.49
CA GLY A 74 2.37 24.04 -22.58
C GLY A 74 1.66 24.64 -21.37
N GLU A 75 2.27 25.64 -20.72
CA GLU A 75 1.65 26.37 -19.60
C GLU A 75 0.37 27.12 -20.03
N GLU A 76 0.37 27.81 -21.19
CA GLU A 76 -0.82 28.46 -21.72
C GLU A 76 -1.99 27.47 -21.95
N ALA A 77 -1.69 26.30 -22.52
CA ALA A 77 -2.67 25.24 -22.73
C ALA A 77 -3.24 24.71 -21.41
N VAL A 78 -2.41 24.57 -20.36
CA VAL A 78 -2.87 24.20 -19.02
C VAL A 78 -3.84 25.23 -18.43
N LEU A 79 -3.60 26.53 -18.63
CA LEU A 79 -4.48 27.58 -18.10
C LEU A 79 -5.91 27.52 -18.65
N VAL A 80 -6.11 26.90 -19.81
CA VAL A 80 -7.42 26.71 -20.45
C VAL A 80 -7.91 25.27 -20.40
N ASP A 81 -7.28 24.44 -19.58
CA ASP A 81 -7.59 23.02 -19.40
C ASP A 81 -7.44 22.17 -20.69
N ASP A 82 -6.62 22.61 -21.67
CA ASP A 82 -6.30 21.84 -22.87
C ASP A 82 -5.10 20.90 -22.62
N TYR A 83 -5.35 19.83 -21.86
CA TYR A 83 -4.31 18.85 -21.52
C TYR A 83 -3.67 18.14 -22.73
N PRO A 84 -4.40 17.83 -23.83
CA PRO A 84 -3.78 17.25 -25.02
C PRO A 84 -2.74 18.17 -25.67
N GLU A 85 -3.05 19.46 -25.85
CA GLU A 85 -2.12 20.43 -26.41
C GLU A 85 -0.97 20.73 -25.44
N ALA A 86 -1.25 20.83 -24.12
CA ALA A 86 -0.22 20.97 -23.10
C ALA A 86 0.79 19.81 -23.13
N LYS A 87 0.30 18.58 -23.22
CA LYS A 87 1.14 17.37 -23.30
C LYS A 87 2.06 17.43 -24.53
N LYS A 88 1.49 17.68 -25.70
CA LYS A 88 2.25 17.80 -26.96
C LYS A 88 3.36 18.85 -26.85
N ASN A 89 3.05 20.01 -26.28
CA ASN A 89 4.02 21.08 -26.12
C ASN A 89 5.14 20.73 -25.13
N TYR A 90 4.83 20.05 -24.01
CA TYR A 90 5.88 19.57 -23.09
C TYR A 90 6.76 18.48 -23.72
N GLU A 91 6.20 17.57 -24.52
CA GLU A 91 6.96 16.58 -25.27
C GLU A 91 7.93 17.25 -26.27
N LEU A 92 7.46 18.24 -27.02
CA LEU A 92 8.29 19.02 -27.94
C LEU A 92 9.35 19.84 -27.20
N ALA A 93 9.03 20.39 -26.04
CA ALA A 93 10.00 21.08 -25.20
C ALA A 93 11.12 20.14 -24.75
N TYR A 94 10.76 18.95 -24.27
CA TYR A 94 11.74 17.95 -23.86
C TYR A 94 12.66 17.55 -25.03
N GLU A 95 12.10 17.25 -26.20
CA GLU A 95 12.89 16.91 -27.39
C GLU A 95 13.87 18.02 -27.77
N ALA A 96 13.42 19.27 -27.76
CA ALA A 96 14.25 20.42 -28.05
C ALA A 96 15.39 20.58 -27.02
N TYR A 97 15.11 20.47 -25.73
CA TYR A 97 16.12 20.52 -24.68
C TYR A 97 17.15 19.39 -24.80
N MET A 98 16.69 18.17 -25.07
CA MET A 98 17.62 17.05 -25.29
C MET A 98 18.53 17.31 -26.49
N ARG A 99 18.01 17.92 -27.55
CA ARG A 99 18.82 18.27 -28.72
C ARG A 99 19.83 19.38 -28.41
N ALA A 100 19.49 20.36 -27.58
CA ALA A 100 20.45 21.35 -27.10
C ALA A 100 21.60 20.71 -26.31
N LEU A 101 21.28 19.73 -25.45
CA LEU A 101 22.28 18.98 -24.68
C LEU A 101 23.16 18.06 -25.53
N GLU A 102 22.62 17.49 -26.61
CA GLU A 102 23.43 16.71 -27.56
C GLU A 102 24.47 17.60 -28.27
N LEU A 103 24.10 18.83 -28.59
CA LEU A 103 24.96 19.78 -29.29
C LEU A 103 25.99 20.45 -28.38
N ASP A 104 25.60 20.85 -27.18
CA ASP A 104 26.45 21.53 -26.21
C ASP A 104 25.98 21.30 -24.75
N ARG A 105 26.33 20.13 -24.21
CA ARG A 105 26.00 19.79 -22.83
C ARG A 105 26.70 20.68 -21.81
N GLU A 106 27.94 21.10 -22.09
CA GLU A 106 28.74 21.86 -21.13
C GLU A 106 28.09 23.18 -20.76
N ASN A 107 27.49 23.86 -21.74
CA ASN A 107 26.88 25.17 -21.54
C ASN A 107 25.39 25.13 -21.22
N TYR A 108 24.65 24.02 -21.49
CA TYR A 108 23.19 23.96 -21.33
C TYR A 108 22.68 22.99 -20.27
N ALA A 109 23.55 22.21 -19.63
CA ALA A 109 23.09 21.17 -18.69
C ALA A 109 22.30 21.76 -17.52
N GLU A 110 22.76 22.85 -16.92
CA GLU A 110 22.13 23.46 -15.76
C GLU A 110 20.82 24.16 -16.14
N GLU A 111 20.81 24.92 -17.22
CA GLU A 111 19.62 25.65 -17.68
C GLU A 111 18.50 24.68 -18.09
N VAL A 112 18.82 23.65 -18.87
CA VAL A 112 17.87 22.62 -19.29
C VAL A 112 17.32 21.86 -18.09
N GLU A 113 18.19 21.45 -17.17
CA GLU A 113 17.73 20.77 -15.96
C GLU A 113 16.76 21.65 -15.15
N ASN A 114 17.06 22.92 -15.00
CA ASN A 114 16.20 23.85 -14.28
C ASN A 114 14.84 24.03 -14.97
N SER A 115 14.80 24.21 -16.30
CA SER A 115 13.56 24.35 -17.07
C SER A 115 12.69 23.08 -16.99
N LEU A 116 13.29 21.91 -17.17
CA LEU A 116 12.58 20.63 -17.05
C LEU A 116 12.01 20.41 -15.65
N ARG A 117 12.81 20.68 -14.61
CA ARG A 117 12.38 20.56 -13.22
C ARG A 117 11.28 21.58 -12.87
N PHE A 118 11.33 22.79 -13.41
CA PHE A 118 10.29 23.80 -13.20
C PHE A 118 8.94 23.30 -13.71
N ASN A 119 8.86 22.87 -14.97
CA ASN A 119 7.64 22.35 -15.57
C ASN A 119 7.12 21.12 -14.81
N TYR A 120 8.00 20.18 -14.51
CA TYR A 120 7.70 18.97 -13.76
C TYR A 120 7.10 19.26 -12.38
N ASN A 121 7.75 20.12 -11.59
CA ASN A 121 7.33 20.43 -10.22
C ASN A 121 6.00 21.21 -10.20
N ASN A 122 5.76 22.11 -11.14
CA ASN A 122 4.49 22.81 -11.26
C ASN A 122 3.35 21.82 -11.48
N ARG A 123 3.52 20.86 -12.39
CA ARG A 123 2.50 19.86 -12.69
C ARG A 123 2.26 18.90 -11.51
N LEU A 124 3.30 18.53 -10.77
CA LEU A 124 3.12 17.76 -9.53
C LEU A 124 2.38 18.55 -8.46
N GLY A 125 2.67 19.84 -8.33
CA GLY A 125 1.97 20.71 -7.38
C GLY A 125 0.49 20.87 -7.71
N ASP A 126 0.14 21.01 -8.99
CA ASP A 126 -1.24 21.06 -9.45
C ASP A 126 -1.95 19.73 -9.23
N ALA A 127 -1.31 18.63 -9.58
CA ALA A 127 -1.85 17.28 -9.36
C ALA A 127 -2.17 17.02 -7.89
N LYS A 128 -1.26 17.39 -6.98
CA LYS A 128 -1.49 17.25 -5.55
C LYS A 128 -2.70 18.05 -5.08
N ARG A 129 -2.83 19.30 -5.52
CA ARG A 129 -3.94 20.18 -5.16
C ARG A 129 -5.28 19.60 -5.63
N ASP A 130 -5.33 19.17 -6.90
CA ASP A 130 -6.54 18.60 -7.47
C ASP A 130 -6.92 17.28 -6.80
N TRP A 131 -5.94 16.47 -6.42
CA TRP A 131 -6.16 15.26 -5.61
C TRP A 131 -6.76 15.59 -4.23
N ASP A 132 -6.18 16.54 -3.52
CA ASP A 132 -6.64 16.95 -2.18
C ASP A 132 -8.07 17.54 -2.24
N ASP A 133 -8.44 18.19 -3.36
CA ASP A 133 -9.77 18.74 -3.63
C ASP A 133 -10.78 17.69 -4.19
N GLY A 134 -10.32 16.46 -4.50
CA GLY A 134 -11.14 15.37 -5.05
C GLY A 134 -11.37 15.45 -6.56
N TYR A 135 -10.60 16.24 -7.29
CA TYR A 135 -10.63 16.35 -8.75
C TYR A 135 -9.69 15.33 -9.40
N TYR A 136 -10.02 14.04 -9.29
CA TYR A 136 -9.12 12.94 -9.67
C TYR A 136 -8.73 12.92 -11.15
N GLU A 137 -9.62 13.29 -12.07
CA GLU A 137 -9.33 13.34 -13.51
C GLU A 137 -8.33 14.46 -13.83
N GLN A 138 -8.45 15.61 -13.19
CA GLN A 138 -7.51 16.72 -13.34
C GLN A 138 -6.15 16.37 -12.72
N ALA A 139 -6.14 15.76 -11.54
CA ALA A 139 -4.92 15.27 -10.92
C ALA A 139 -4.16 14.29 -11.83
N GLU A 140 -4.85 13.33 -12.43
CA GLU A 140 -4.25 12.42 -13.42
C GLU A 140 -3.71 13.18 -14.63
N GLY A 141 -4.50 14.15 -15.16
CA GLY A 141 -4.08 15.00 -16.27
C GLY A 141 -2.75 15.71 -15.97
N HIS A 142 -2.63 16.34 -14.82
CA HIS A 142 -1.40 17.01 -14.40
C HIS A 142 -0.23 16.04 -14.17
N LEU A 143 -0.46 14.85 -13.64
CA LEU A 143 0.59 13.81 -13.53
C LEU A 143 1.09 13.36 -14.91
N ARG A 144 0.18 13.21 -15.88
CA ARG A 144 0.57 12.88 -17.27
C ARG A 144 1.39 14.01 -17.91
N LEU A 145 1.06 15.27 -17.62
CA LEU A 145 1.84 16.42 -18.07
C LEU A 145 3.22 16.48 -17.40
N ALA A 146 3.31 16.16 -16.10
CA ALA A 146 4.60 16.04 -15.42
C ALA A 146 5.49 14.98 -16.07
N TYR A 147 4.91 13.84 -16.46
CA TYR A 147 5.64 12.79 -17.17
C TYR A 147 6.07 13.24 -18.58
N ALA A 148 5.22 13.99 -19.30
CA ALA A 148 5.58 14.54 -20.60
C ALA A 148 6.73 15.56 -20.50
N ALA A 149 6.74 16.37 -19.44
CA ALA A 149 7.79 17.35 -19.18
C ALA A 149 9.13 16.71 -18.80
N LEU A 150 9.12 15.55 -18.14
CA LEU A 150 10.33 14.83 -17.71
C LEU A 150 10.13 13.29 -17.83
N PRO A 151 10.19 12.71 -19.04
CA PRO A 151 9.89 11.29 -19.28
C PRO A 151 10.85 10.30 -18.61
N ASP A 152 12.04 10.77 -18.23
CA ASP A 152 13.02 9.97 -17.50
C ASP A 152 12.59 9.71 -16.04
N SER A 153 11.70 10.55 -15.51
CA SER A 153 11.13 10.36 -14.17
C SER A 153 9.93 9.44 -14.23
N THR A 154 10.00 8.28 -13.59
CA THR A 154 8.88 7.34 -13.46
C THR A 154 7.90 7.73 -12.35
N SER A 155 8.23 8.72 -11.51
CA SER A 155 7.43 9.12 -10.34
C SER A 155 5.98 9.53 -10.66
N PRO A 156 5.68 10.29 -11.73
CA PRO A 156 4.30 10.61 -12.07
C PRO A 156 3.47 9.37 -12.43
N VAL A 157 4.04 8.44 -13.18
CA VAL A 157 3.34 7.20 -13.57
C VAL A 157 3.07 6.32 -12.35
N LYS A 158 4.04 6.20 -11.43
CA LYS A 158 3.85 5.56 -10.11
C LYS A 158 2.71 6.23 -9.34
N SER A 159 2.67 7.56 -9.32
CA SER A 159 1.64 8.32 -8.63
C SER A 159 0.25 8.05 -9.22
N ILE A 160 0.12 7.98 -10.55
CA ILE A 160 -1.15 7.64 -11.22
C ILE A 160 -1.58 6.21 -10.83
N ALA A 161 -0.65 5.24 -10.87
CA ALA A 161 -0.97 3.87 -10.50
C ALA A 161 -1.48 3.77 -9.06
N ARG A 162 -0.78 4.39 -8.10
CA ARG A 162 -1.19 4.42 -6.68
C ARG A 162 -2.50 5.18 -6.45
N MET A 163 -2.72 6.27 -7.18
CA MET A 163 -3.99 7.00 -7.16
C MET A 163 -5.15 6.09 -7.58
N LYS A 164 -5.00 5.32 -8.68
CA LYS A 164 -6.01 4.38 -9.13
C LYS A 164 -6.25 3.25 -8.14
N MET A 165 -5.20 2.75 -7.49
CA MET A 165 -5.33 1.77 -6.40
C MET A 165 -6.14 2.34 -5.21
N GLN A 166 -5.85 3.57 -4.78
CA GLN A 166 -6.61 4.23 -3.71
C GLN A 166 -8.07 4.47 -4.09
N MET A 167 -8.35 4.90 -5.33
CA MET A 167 -9.72 5.06 -5.83
C MET A 167 -10.46 3.72 -5.82
N SER A 168 -9.80 2.63 -6.24
CA SER A 168 -10.41 1.29 -6.28
C SER A 168 -10.84 0.76 -4.91
N ALA A 169 -10.25 1.28 -3.83
CA ALA A 169 -10.57 0.92 -2.45
C ALA A 169 -11.74 1.74 -1.87
N GLN A 170 -12.24 2.77 -2.57
CA GLN A 170 -13.34 3.62 -2.10
C GLN A 170 -14.68 3.11 -2.61
N ASP A 171 -15.70 3.11 -1.76
CA ASP A 171 -17.08 2.70 -2.10
C ASP A 171 -17.65 3.46 -3.31
N THR A 172 -17.28 4.72 -3.47
CA THR A 172 -17.69 5.59 -4.58
C THR A 172 -17.31 5.01 -5.95
N PHE A 173 -16.21 4.27 -6.02
CA PHE A 173 -15.67 3.68 -7.24
C PHE A 173 -15.86 2.15 -7.32
N ALA A 174 -16.68 1.55 -6.45
CA ALA A 174 -16.84 0.10 -6.37
C ALA A 174 -17.20 -0.55 -7.74
N THR A 175 -18.01 0.13 -8.58
CA THR A 175 -18.37 -0.35 -9.92
C THR A 175 -17.25 -0.27 -10.96
N ARG A 176 -16.20 0.50 -10.68
CA ARG A 176 -15.02 0.71 -11.54
C ARG A 176 -13.74 0.08 -10.95
N LYS A 177 -13.87 -0.70 -9.88
CA LYS A 177 -12.71 -1.26 -9.17
C LYS A 177 -11.77 -2.01 -10.11
N ASP A 178 -12.30 -2.96 -10.89
CA ASP A 178 -11.48 -3.80 -11.76
C ASP A 178 -10.88 -3.01 -12.94
N GLU A 179 -11.60 -2.00 -13.45
CA GLU A 179 -11.10 -1.06 -14.46
C GLU A 179 -9.88 -0.29 -13.90
N LEU A 180 -10.03 0.34 -12.74
CA LEU A 180 -8.98 1.13 -12.09
C LEU A 180 -7.75 0.29 -11.77
N LEU A 181 -7.94 -0.92 -11.24
CA LEU A 181 -6.83 -1.83 -10.95
C LEU A 181 -6.14 -2.32 -12.23
N THR A 182 -6.90 -2.55 -13.32
CA THR A 182 -6.31 -2.94 -14.61
C THR A 182 -5.46 -1.80 -15.20
N GLU A 183 -5.94 -0.56 -15.11
CA GLU A 183 -5.18 0.61 -15.54
C GLU A 183 -3.92 0.79 -14.68
N ALA A 184 -4.02 0.61 -13.36
CA ALA A 184 -2.86 0.65 -12.47
C ALA A 184 -1.83 -0.41 -12.84
N LEU A 185 -2.26 -1.65 -13.13
CA LEU A 185 -1.38 -2.74 -13.54
C LEU A 185 -0.59 -2.40 -14.82
N ASN A 186 -1.28 -1.86 -15.84
CA ASN A 186 -0.63 -1.47 -17.09
C ASN A 186 0.43 -0.39 -16.88
N LEU A 187 0.15 0.59 -16.02
CA LEU A 187 1.09 1.66 -15.67
C LEU A 187 2.31 1.12 -14.90
N LEU A 188 2.09 0.18 -13.97
CA LEU A 188 3.16 -0.48 -13.23
C LEU A 188 4.04 -1.32 -14.17
N ASP A 189 3.44 -2.02 -15.12
CA ASP A 189 4.18 -2.79 -16.13
C ASP A 189 5.04 -1.89 -17.03
N GLU A 190 4.53 -0.71 -17.42
CA GLU A 190 5.29 0.30 -18.17
C GLU A 190 6.55 0.76 -17.41
N VAL A 191 6.39 1.06 -16.12
CA VAL A 191 7.50 1.55 -15.30
C VAL A 191 8.48 0.43 -14.97
N LEU A 192 8.00 -0.77 -14.66
CA LEU A 192 8.85 -1.94 -14.40
C LEU A 192 9.65 -2.38 -15.62
N ALA A 193 9.17 -2.08 -16.85
CA ALA A 193 9.98 -2.30 -18.05
C ALA A 193 11.26 -1.44 -18.08
N LYS A 194 11.28 -0.29 -17.40
CA LYS A 194 12.46 0.59 -17.27
C LYS A 194 13.33 0.23 -16.06
N ASP A 195 12.71 -0.21 -14.98
CA ASP A 195 13.37 -0.58 -13.71
C ASP A 195 12.74 -1.86 -13.15
N PRO A 196 13.14 -3.04 -13.65
CA PRO A 196 12.55 -4.32 -13.27
C PRO A 196 12.78 -4.68 -11.80
N GLU A 197 13.86 -4.20 -11.19
CA GLU A 197 14.25 -4.53 -9.81
C GLU A 197 13.68 -3.55 -8.76
N ALA A 198 12.84 -2.59 -9.18
CA ALA A 198 12.23 -1.63 -8.28
C ALA A 198 11.26 -2.32 -7.29
N TYR A 199 11.74 -2.56 -6.07
CA TYR A 199 11.01 -3.25 -5.00
C TYR A 199 9.59 -2.69 -4.78
N ASP A 200 9.47 -1.38 -4.62
CA ASP A 200 8.20 -0.71 -4.35
C ASP A 200 7.18 -0.89 -5.49
N LEU A 201 7.64 -0.97 -6.74
CA LEU A 201 6.77 -1.20 -7.90
C LEU A 201 6.36 -2.66 -8.04
N GLN A 202 7.26 -3.59 -7.75
CA GLN A 202 6.93 -5.02 -7.71
C GLN A 202 5.90 -5.29 -6.61
N LEU A 203 6.05 -4.68 -5.43
CA LEU A 203 5.09 -4.77 -4.34
C LEU A 203 3.72 -4.18 -4.73
N ASP A 204 3.69 -2.96 -5.30
CA ASP A 204 2.46 -2.34 -5.81
C ASP A 204 1.78 -3.24 -6.87
N LYS A 205 2.56 -3.85 -7.79
CA LYS A 205 2.03 -4.79 -8.80
C LYS A 205 1.41 -6.03 -8.18
N ALA A 206 2.06 -6.62 -7.18
CA ALA A 206 1.52 -7.77 -6.48
C ALA A 206 0.21 -7.43 -5.77
N ASN A 207 0.13 -6.26 -5.11
CA ASN A 207 -1.08 -5.76 -4.46
C ASN A 207 -2.23 -5.54 -5.45
N VAL A 208 -1.95 -5.00 -6.64
CA VAL A 208 -2.94 -4.82 -7.71
C VAL A 208 -3.44 -6.16 -8.22
N LEU A 209 -2.54 -7.13 -8.46
CA LEU A 209 -2.91 -8.47 -8.88
C LEU A 209 -3.80 -9.18 -7.86
N ALA A 210 -3.47 -9.07 -6.56
CA ALA A 210 -4.31 -9.59 -5.48
C ALA A 210 -5.70 -8.92 -5.48
N GLY A 211 -5.75 -7.60 -5.64
CA GLY A 211 -7.00 -6.84 -5.75
C GLY A 211 -7.89 -7.24 -6.92
N LEU A 212 -7.29 -7.73 -8.03
CA LEU A 212 -7.96 -8.30 -9.21
C LEU A 212 -8.31 -9.79 -9.04
N GLY A 213 -8.01 -10.42 -7.90
CA GLY A 213 -8.20 -11.84 -7.69
C GLY A 213 -7.20 -12.75 -8.42
N ARG A 214 -6.11 -12.19 -8.98
CA ARG A 214 -5.01 -12.93 -9.63
C ARG A 214 -3.99 -13.41 -8.60
N ASN A 215 -4.48 -14.09 -7.57
CA ASN A 215 -3.73 -14.43 -6.35
C ASN A 215 -2.49 -15.28 -6.61
N ALA A 216 -2.53 -16.18 -7.58
CA ALA A 216 -1.36 -17.01 -7.93
C ALA A 216 -0.20 -16.16 -8.49
N GLU A 217 -0.50 -15.13 -9.28
CA GLU A 217 0.51 -14.22 -9.84
C GLU A 217 1.04 -13.27 -8.78
N ALA A 218 0.15 -12.72 -7.94
CA ALA A 218 0.54 -11.92 -6.78
C ALA A 218 1.47 -12.72 -5.84
N GLY A 219 1.10 -13.95 -5.51
CA GLY A 219 1.88 -14.83 -4.65
C GLY A 219 3.28 -15.12 -5.18
N ALA A 220 3.43 -15.31 -6.50
CA ALA A 220 4.73 -15.53 -7.11
C ALA A 220 5.68 -14.31 -6.95
N ILE A 221 5.15 -13.09 -7.10
CA ILE A 221 5.92 -11.86 -6.89
C ILE A 221 6.27 -11.71 -5.40
N TYR A 222 5.31 -11.91 -4.50
CA TYR A 222 5.57 -11.85 -3.06
C TYR A 222 6.62 -12.86 -2.60
N ASP A 223 6.60 -14.10 -3.12
CA ASP A 223 7.59 -15.13 -2.78
C ASP A 223 9.00 -14.76 -3.28
N GLU A 224 9.11 -14.02 -4.39
CA GLU A 224 10.38 -13.45 -4.87
C GLU A 224 10.87 -12.36 -3.93
N LEU A 225 10.03 -11.37 -3.65
CA LEU A 225 10.34 -10.26 -2.75
C LEU A 225 10.70 -10.76 -1.34
N LEU A 226 10.03 -11.81 -0.84
CA LEU A 226 10.29 -12.38 0.47
C LEU A 226 11.68 -13.01 0.60
N ARG A 227 12.26 -13.50 -0.51
CA ARG A 227 13.62 -14.06 -0.50
C ARG A 227 14.69 -13.00 -0.26
N GLU A 228 14.46 -11.78 -0.71
CA GLU A 228 15.41 -10.67 -0.63
C GLU A 228 15.11 -9.75 0.57
N HIS A 229 13.83 -9.57 0.89
CA HIS A 229 13.32 -8.63 1.89
C HIS A 229 12.52 -9.33 3.00
N GLY A 230 13.04 -10.47 3.47
CA GLY A 230 12.31 -11.35 4.40
C GLY A 230 11.87 -10.70 5.71
N ASP A 231 12.49 -9.64 6.15
CA ASP A 231 12.18 -8.94 7.40
C ASP A 231 11.38 -7.65 7.19
N ASP A 232 10.93 -7.38 5.95
CA ASP A 232 10.04 -6.26 5.67
C ASP A 232 8.62 -6.56 6.19
N GLN A 233 8.22 -5.86 7.24
CA GLN A 233 6.93 -6.07 7.90
C GLN A 233 5.74 -5.74 7.00
N ALA A 234 5.86 -4.73 6.12
CA ALA A 234 4.80 -4.37 5.20
C ALA A 234 4.57 -5.51 4.18
N LEU A 235 5.64 -6.07 3.63
CA LEU A 235 5.58 -7.24 2.76
C LEU A 235 4.95 -8.45 3.47
N LEU A 236 5.40 -8.75 4.70
CA LEU A 236 4.86 -9.88 5.48
C LEU A 236 3.34 -9.71 5.73
N LEU A 237 2.89 -8.47 5.98
CA LEU A 237 1.47 -8.18 6.18
C LEU A 237 0.66 -8.38 4.90
N GLU A 238 1.16 -7.95 3.75
CA GLU A 238 0.48 -8.15 2.45
C GLU A 238 0.37 -9.64 2.11
N ILE A 239 1.42 -10.43 2.36
CA ILE A 239 1.39 -11.89 2.16
C ILE A 239 0.38 -12.54 3.12
N ALA A 240 0.32 -12.10 4.37
CA ALA A 240 -0.67 -12.59 5.32
C ALA A 240 -2.11 -12.30 4.86
N ASN A 241 -2.38 -11.08 4.36
CA ASN A 241 -3.67 -10.68 3.82
C ASN A 241 -4.07 -11.52 2.58
N LEU A 242 -3.13 -11.79 1.69
CA LEU A 242 -3.36 -12.69 0.56
C LEU A 242 -3.70 -14.10 1.05
N ALA A 243 -2.94 -14.64 2.01
CA ALA A 243 -3.19 -15.96 2.59
C ALA A 243 -4.57 -16.04 3.26
N ILE A 244 -5.04 -14.98 3.93
CA ILE A 244 -6.40 -14.89 4.49
C ILE A 244 -7.45 -14.98 3.37
N THR A 245 -7.24 -14.23 2.29
CA THR A 245 -8.13 -14.20 1.13
C THR A 245 -8.24 -15.56 0.46
N ASP A 246 -7.13 -16.29 0.37
CA ASP A 246 -7.06 -17.66 -0.17
C ASP A 246 -7.57 -18.73 0.80
N GLY A 247 -7.84 -18.35 2.06
CA GLY A 247 -8.26 -19.28 3.12
C GLY A 247 -7.11 -20.14 3.67
N ASP A 248 -5.85 -19.80 3.38
CA ASP A 248 -4.66 -20.40 3.97
C ASP A 248 -4.34 -19.75 5.33
N PHE A 249 -5.21 -20.02 6.29
CA PHE A 249 -5.11 -19.46 7.63
C PHE A 249 -3.84 -19.91 8.39
N ALA A 250 -3.25 -21.04 8.01
CA ALA A 250 -1.99 -21.49 8.60
C ALA A 250 -0.84 -20.55 8.20
N ARG A 251 -0.73 -20.28 6.92
CA ARG A 251 0.28 -19.35 6.38
C ARG A 251 0.08 -17.94 6.91
N ALA A 252 -1.15 -17.45 6.97
CA ALA A 252 -1.46 -16.14 7.55
C ALA A 252 -1.01 -16.04 9.02
N ALA A 253 -1.29 -17.08 9.82
CA ALA A 253 -0.87 -17.14 11.22
C ALA A 253 0.66 -17.15 11.37
N ASP A 254 1.37 -17.92 10.54
CA ASP A 254 2.83 -17.97 10.55
C ASP A 254 3.44 -16.59 10.27
N PHE A 255 2.88 -15.80 9.34
CA PHE A 255 3.34 -14.44 9.05
C PHE A 255 3.00 -13.46 10.17
N TYR A 256 1.83 -13.53 10.78
CA TYR A 256 1.50 -12.69 11.93
C TYR A 256 2.45 -12.92 13.10
N VAL A 257 2.78 -14.18 13.39
CA VAL A 257 3.77 -14.52 14.43
C VAL A 257 5.13 -13.94 14.08
N ARG A 258 5.57 -14.07 12.81
CA ARG A 258 6.85 -13.51 12.35
C ARG A 258 6.91 -11.98 12.49
N ILE A 259 5.83 -11.26 12.15
CA ILE A 259 5.77 -9.80 12.35
C ILE A 259 5.95 -9.46 13.84
N VAL A 260 5.27 -10.20 14.73
CA VAL A 260 5.41 -9.98 16.17
C VAL A 260 6.83 -10.29 16.65
N ASP A 261 7.47 -11.36 16.14
CA ASP A 261 8.86 -11.70 16.48
C ASP A 261 9.83 -10.57 16.07
N LEU A 262 9.62 -9.93 14.92
CA LEU A 262 10.38 -8.76 14.46
C LEU A 262 10.13 -7.53 15.35
N ASN A 263 8.87 -7.28 15.71
CA ASN A 263 8.52 -6.18 16.62
C ASN A 263 9.14 -6.34 18.01
N GLU A 264 9.23 -7.55 18.54
CA GLU A 264 9.87 -7.83 19.84
C GLU A 264 11.39 -7.67 19.79
N ALA A 265 11.99 -7.91 18.63
CA ALA A 265 13.41 -7.72 18.42
C ALA A 265 13.78 -6.22 18.32
N ASP A 266 12.85 -5.37 17.89
CA ASP A 266 12.98 -3.91 17.88
C ASP A 266 12.39 -3.35 19.19
N THR A 267 13.22 -2.71 20.01
CA THR A 267 12.89 -2.26 21.37
C THR A 267 11.86 -1.10 21.43
N ASP A 268 11.14 -0.81 20.36
CA ASP A 268 10.09 0.21 20.34
C ASP A 268 8.78 -0.35 20.89
N ALA A 269 8.45 0.00 22.13
CA ALA A 269 7.26 -0.44 22.86
C ALA A 269 5.89 0.03 22.27
N SER A 270 5.90 0.78 21.15
CA SER A 270 4.66 1.38 20.59
C SER A 270 3.70 0.37 19.95
N ASN A 271 4.11 -0.90 19.75
CA ASN A 271 3.36 -1.92 19.03
C ASN A 271 2.65 -2.97 19.91
N ASP A 272 2.68 -2.85 21.25
CA ASP A 272 2.22 -3.89 22.17
C ASP A 272 0.77 -4.35 21.91
N ALA A 273 -0.17 -3.41 21.74
CA ALA A 273 -1.57 -3.76 21.52
C ALA A 273 -1.79 -4.48 20.18
N ALA A 274 -1.12 -4.02 19.10
CA ALA A 274 -1.21 -4.63 17.77
C ALA A 274 -0.59 -6.04 17.77
N ASN A 275 0.52 -6.22 18.46
CA ASN A 275 1.16 -7.53 18.64
C ASN A 275 0.25 -8.51 19.33
N GLY A 276 -0.42 -8.08 20.41
CA GLY A 276 -1.42 -8.89 21.11
C GLY A 276 -2.58 -9.33 20.20
N ASP A 277 -3.10 -8.41 19.38
CA ASP A 277 -4.19 -8.70 18.44
C ASP A 277 -3.77 -9.68 17.34
N MET A 278 -2.58 -9.52 16.78
CA MET A 278 -2.02 -10.44 15.78
C MET A 278 -1.85 -11.85 16.36
N LEU A 279 -1.35 -11.98 17.59
CA LEU A 279 -1.21 -13.29 18.26
C LEU A 279 -2.55 -13.93 18.57
N VAL A 280 -3.57 -13.17 18.96
CA VAL A 280 -4.94 -13.70 19.16
C VAL A 280 -5.52 -14.18 17.83
N ALA A 281 -5.34 -13.44 16.74
CA ALA A 281 -5.77 -13.86 15.41
C ALA A 281 -5.05 -15.14 14.97
N ALA A 282 -3.72 -15.18 15.08
CA ALA A 282 -2.91 -16.35 14.75
C ALA A 282 -3.33 -17.58 15.57
N GLY A 283 -3.51 -17.43 16.87
CA GLY A 283 -3.97 -18.51 17.75
C GLY A 283 -5.35 -19.03 17.39
N THR A 284 -6.26 -18.13 16.99
CA THR A 284 -7.60 -18.49 16.53
C THR A 284 -7.54 -19.31 15.24
N TRP A 285 -6.71 -18.93 14.29
CA TRP A 285 -6.52 -19.66 13.03
C TRP A 285 -5.84 -21.01 13.24
N TYR A 286 -4.77 -21.08 14.07
CA TYR A 286 -4.10 -22.34 14.40
C TYR A 286 -5.05 -23.32 15.08
N ALA A 287 -5.93 -22.86 16.00
CA ALA A 287 -6.92 -23.69 16.67
C ALA A 287 -8.12 -24.06 15.78
N GLY A 288 -8.26 -23.40 14.61
CA GLY A 288 -9.35 -23.63 13.69
C GLY A 288 -9.38 -25.04 13.12
N PRO A 289 -10.58 -25.57 12.75
CA PRO A 289 -10.74 -26.99 12.36
C PRO A 289 -9.99 -27.36 11.08
N ARG A 290 -9.67 -26.40 10.22
CA ARG A 290 -8.91 -26.61 8.98
C ARG A 290 -7.42 -26.71 9.21
N VAL A 291 -6.89 -26.06 10.25
CA VAL A 291 -5.45 -25.98 10.56
C VAL A 291 -5.09 -26.98 11.66
N ALA A 292 -5.83 -26.97 12.76
CA ALA A 292 -5.71 -27.89 13.91
C ALA A 292 -4.30 -27.98 14.53
N ARG A 293 -3.51 -26.86 14.48
CA ARG A 293 -2.19 -26.72 15.11
C ARG A 293 -2.37 -26.23 16.54
N PHE A 294 -2.99 -27.03 17.40
CA PHE A 294 -3.38 -26.61 18.74
C PHE A 294 -2.22 -26.25 19.67
N GLU A 295 -1.06 -26.90 19.54
CA GLU A 295 0.11 -26.58 20.35
C GLU A 295 0.65 -25.19 20.02
N ASP A 296 0.68 -24.83 18.73
CA ASP A 296 1.07 -23.49 18.29
C ASP A 296 0.03 -22.45 18.72
N ALA A 297 -1.26 -22.79 18.61
CA ALA A 297 -2.35 -21.92 19.11
C ALA A 297 -2.18 -21.59 20.61
N ILE A 298 -1.89 -22.60 21.43
CA ILE A 298 -1.66 -22.40 22.86
C ILE A 298 -0.47 -21.46 23.09
N LYS A 299 0.66 -21.71 22.42
CA LYS A 299 1.87 -20.88 22.59
C LYS A 299 1.61 -19.40 22.27
N VAL A 300 0.97 -19.12 21.13
CA VAL A 300 0.74 -17.74 20.72
C VAL A 300 -0.34 -17.06 21.53
N LEU A 301 -1.39 -17.78 21.99
CA LEU A 301 -2.42 -17.23 22.86
C LEU A 301 -1.91 -16.99 24.28
N ASP A 302 -1.00 -17.84 24.81
CA ASP A 302 -0.32 -17.60 26.08
C ASP A 302 0.58 -16.35 25.96
N ARG A 303 1.32 -16.20 24.83
CA ARG A 303 2.13 -15.01 24.54
C ARG A 303 1.28 -13.75 24.40
N ALA A 304 0.10 -13.82 23.77
CA ALA A 304 -0.81 -12.68 23.62
C ALA A 304 -1.18 -12.06 24.98
N THR A 305 -1.31 -12.88 26.03
CA THR A 305 -1.63 -12.38 27.38
C THR A 305 -0.52 -11.51 27.99
N SER A 306 0.72 -11.58 27.54
CA SER A 306 1.82 -10.73 28.02
C SER A 306 1.74 -9.29 27.55
N TYR A 307 0.91 -9.02 26.51
CA TYR A 307 0.65 -7.69 25.98
C TYR A 307 -0.58 -7.00 26.60
N GLU A 308 -1.16 -7.61 27.59
CA GLU A 308 -2.40 -7.15 28.23
C GLU A 308 -2.18 -6.94 29.74
N GLU A 309 -2.39 -5.75 30.27
CA GLU A 309 -2.37 -5.54 31.73
C GLU A 309 -3.42 -6.40 32.44
N THR A 310 -4.61 -6.52 31.82
CA THR A 310 -5.67 -7.44 32.21
C THR A 310 -6.07 -8.25 30.99
N PRO A 311 -5.99 -9.59 31.03
CA PRO A 311 -6.35 -10.43 29.89
C PRO A 311 -7.75 -10.13 29.37
N ARG A 312 -7.87 -9.77 28.07
CA ARG A 312 -9.15 -9.42 27.46
C ARG A 312 -10.08 -10.62 27.35
N SER A 313 -11.38 -10.36 27.42
CA SER A 313 -12.42 -11.41 27.33
C SER A 313 -12.24 -12.30 26.11
N ASN A 314 -11.93 -11.73 24.94
CA ASN A 314 -11.71 -12.50 23.70
C ASN A 314 -10.46 -13.40 23.79
N THR A 315 -9.35 -12.88 24.31
CA THR A 315 -8.10 -13.67 24.49
C THR A 315 -8.35 -14.86 25.42
N MET A 316 -9.02 -14.61 26.56
CA MET A 316 -9.37 -15.67 27.49
C MET A 316 -10.30 -16.70 26.87
N LEU A 317 -11.33 -16.27 26.15
CA LEU A 317 -12.28 -17.16 25.46
C LEU A 317 -11.55 -18.05 24.44
N MET A 318 -10.66 -17.48 23.63
CA MET A 318 -9.90 -18.28 22.66
C MET A 318 -9.01 -19.31 23.35
N ARG A 319 -8.39 -18.97 24.48
CA ARG A 319 -7.60 -19.92 25.29
C ARG A 319 -8.46 -21.07 25.83
N VAL A 320 -9.58 -20.77 26.50
CA VAL A 320 -10.50 -21.80 27.03
C VAL A 320 -10.96 -22.73 25.91
N ARG A 321 -11.41 -22.16 24.79
CA ARG A 321 -11.88 -22.90 23.61
C ARG A 321 -10.78 -23.77 23.00
N THR A 322 -9.57 -23.26 22.93
CA THR A 322 -8.41 -24.01 22.38
C THR A 322 -8.06 -25.20 23.25
N PHE A 323 -7.95 -24.99 24.58
CA PHE A 323 -7.70 -26.10 25.51
C PHE A 323 -8.81 -27.15 25.47
N TYR A 324 -10.07 -26.74 25.44
CA TYR A 324 -11.19 -27.67 25.35
C TYR A 324 -11.15 -28.46 24.04
N ASN A 325 -11.03 -27.80 22.89
CA ASN A 325 -11.04 -28.46 21.59
C ASN A 325 -9.85 -29.42 21.42
N TYR A 326 -8.66 -29.02 21.88
CA TYR A 326 -7.49 -29.91 21.84
C TYR A 326 -7.67 -31.10 22.79
N GLY A 327 -8.20 -30.87 23.97
CA GLY A 327 -8.54 -31.96 24.91
C GLY A 327 -9.51 -32.95 24.29
N LYS A 328 -10.55 -32.50 23.60
CA LYS A 328 -11.49 -33.33 22.86
C LYS A 328 -10.81 -34.14 21.77
N LYS A 329 -9.98 -33.51 20.96
CA LYS A 329 -9.22 -34.19 19.90
C LYS A 329 -8.38 -35.31 20.47
N LEU A 330 -7.60 -35.07 21.53
CA LEU A 330 -6.77 -36.12 22.15
C LEU A 330 -7.60 -37.24 22.79
N LYS A 331 -8.77 -36.91 23.35
CA LYS A 331 -9.71 -37.91 23.88
C LYS A 331 -10.24 -38.82 22.79
N ASP A 332 -10.59 -38.26 21.64
CA ASP A 332 -11.08 -39.02 20.49
C ASP A 332 -9.97 -39.90 19.93
N GLU A 333 -8.73 -39.40 19.76
CA GLU A 333 -7.55 -40.17 19.37
C GLU A 333 -7.24 -41.29 20.35
N ALA A 334 -7.38 -41.05 21.65
CA ALA A 334 -7.21 -42.10 22.69
C ALA A 334 -8.28 -43.19 22.58
N THR A 335 -9.47 -42.88 22.07
CA THR A 335 -10.52 -43.87 21.84
C THR A 335 -10.23 -44.74 20.64
N ASP A 336 -9.63 -44.13 19.60
CA ASP A 336 -9.37 -44.83 18.31
C ASP A 336 -8.09 -45.67 18.33
N THR A 337 -7.14 -45.42 19.26
CA THR A 337 -5.90 -46.19 19.35
C THR A 337 -6.08 -47.51 20.08
N THR A 338 -5.43 -48.52 19.56
CA THR A 338 -5.37 -49.88 20.17
C THR A 338 -4.15 -50.10 21.06
N ASP A 339 -3.13 -49.23 20.99
CA ASP A 339 -1.93 -49.26 21.83
C ASP A 339 -2.25 -48.75 23.23
N PRO A 340 -2.17 -49.58 24.28
CA PRO A 340 -2.56 -49.16 25.63
C PRO A 340 -1.65 -48.07 26.22
N THR A 341 -0.37 -47.98 25.81
CA THR A 341 0.57 -46.97 26.28
C THR A 341 0.23 -45.60 25.66
N VAL A 342 0.01 -45.58 24.34
CA VAL A 342 -0.39 -44.38 23.61
C VAL A 342 -1.75 -43.91 24.10
N LYS A 343 -2.68 -44.82 24.33
CA LYS A 343 -4.02 -44.50 24.88
C LYS A 343 -3.94 -43.83 26.23
N ALA A 344 -3.11 -44.34 27.14
CA ALA A 344 -2.94 -43.75 28.48
C ALA A 344 -2.32 -42.32 28.38
N ASP A 345 -1.27 -42.15 27.57
CA ASP A 345 -0.63 -40.83 27.37
C ASP A 345 -1.63 -39.80 26.81
N LEU A 346 -2.36 -40.14 25.75
CA LEU A 346 -3.38 -39.25 25.16
C LEU A 346 -4.50 -38.90 26.15
N ALA A 347 -4.95 -39.88 26.96
CA ALA A 347 -5.95 -39.64 27.96
C ALA A 347 -5.48 -38.67 29.08
N ASP A 348 -4.23 -38.86 29.54
CA ASP A 348 -3.64 -37.97 30.56
C ASP A 348 -3.44 -36.55 30.04
N ARG A 349 -2.93 -36.41 28.81
CA ARG A 349 -2.79 -35.10 28.15
C ARG A 349 -4.14 -34.41 27.91
N SER A 350 -5.15 -35.17 27.46
CA SER A 350 -6.52 -34.70 27.30
C SER A 350 -7.08 -34.16 28.61
N LYS A 351 -6.94 -34.93 29.71
CA LYS A 351 -7.37 -34.52 31.03
C LYS A 351 -6.70 -33.23 31.52
N ALA A 352 -5.38 -33.14 31.32
CA ALA A 352 -4.61 -31.92 31.67
C ALA A 352 -5.12 -30.70 30.90
N LEU A 353 -5.46 -30.84 29.62
CA LEU A 353 -6.03 -29.73 28.82
C LEU A 353 -7.41 -29.30 29.31
N PHE A 354 -8.30 -30.25 29.69
CA PHE A 354 -9.59 -29.88 30.29
C PHE A 354 -9.40 -29.18 31.64
N GLN A 355 -8.42 -29.55 32.45
CA GLN A 355 -8.08 -28.85 33.69
C GLN A 355 -7.64 -27.42 33.42
N ARG A 356 -6.78 -27.19 32.41
CA ARG A 356 -6.40 -25.83 31.99
C ARG A 356 -7.58 -25.02 31.45
N ALA A 357 -8.50 -25.68 30.70
CA ALA A 357 -9.71 -25.03 30.23
C ALA A 357 -10.60 -24.58 31.41
N VAL A 358 -10.73 -25.39 32.44
CA VAL A 358 -11.48 -25.03 33.67
C VAL A 358 -10.79 -23.87 34.39
N GLU A 359 -9.47 -23.93 34.59
CA GLU A 359 -8.71 -22.86 35.27
C GLU A 359 -8.91 -21.50 34.58
N VAL A 360 -8.69 -21.43 33.27
CA VAL A 360 -8.83 -20.19 32.49
C VAL A 360 -10.30 -19.78 32.41
N GLY A 361 -11.23 -20.73 32.28
CA GLY A 361 -12.66 -20.49 32.24
C GLY A 361 -13.17 -19.85 33.53
N VAL A 362 -12.76 -20.36 34.70
CA VAL A 362 -13.09 -19.76 36.01
C VAL A 362 -12.54 -18.34 36.13
N ALA A 363 -11.29 -18.13 35.76
CA ALA A 363 -10.69 -16.80 35.75
C ALA A 363 -11.45 -15.82 34.82
N MET A 364 -11.82 -16.29 33.62
CA MET A 364 -12.61 -15.52 32.66
C MET A 364 -13.99 -15.12 33.21
N THR A 365 -14.76 -16.08 33.73
CA THR A 365 -16.11 -15.81 34.22
C THR A 365 -16.12 -14.93 35.46
N ASN A 366 -15.05 -14.93 36.26
CA ASN A 366 -14.87 -14.00 37.37
C ASN A 366 -14.60 -12.56 36.91
N LEU A 367 -13.78 -12.39 35.88
CA LEU A 367 -13.44 -11.06 35.32
C LEU A 367 -14.57 -10.53 34.42
N TYR A 368 -15.24 -11.40 33.71
CA TYR A 368 -16.26 -11.08 32.71
C TYR A 368 -17.57 -11.86 32.97
N PRO A 369 -18.31 -11.52 34.05
CA PRO A 369 -19.48 -12.30 34.46
C PRO A 369 -20.67 -12.24 33.49
N THR A 370 -20.59 -11.40 32.45
CA THR A 370 -21.60 -11.30 31.38
C THR A 370 -21.20 -12.01 30.09
N ALA A 371 -20.01 -12.61 30.05
CA ALA A 371 -19.52 -13.30 28.86
C ALA A 371 -20.07 -14.73 28.77
N ALA A 372 -21.25 -14.88 28.17
CA ALA A 372 -21.99 -16.15 28.09
C ALA A 372 -21.12 -17.33 27.61
N ASP A 373 -20.35 -17.15 26.51
CA ASP A 373 -19.52 -18.22 25.95
C ASP A 373 -18.43 -18.73 26.89
N GLY A 374 -17.97 -17.88 27.83
CA GLY A 374 -17.05 -18.31 28.89
C GLY A 374 -17.66 -19.38 29.79
N PHE A 375 -18.91 -19.19 30.20
CA PHE A 375 -19.67 -20.16 31.01
C PHE A 375 -19.97 -21.44 30.21
N LEU A 376 -20.26 -21.32 28.91
CA LEU A 376 -20.48 -22.49 28.05
C LEU A 376 -19.24 -23.41 28.02
N TYR A 377 -18.07 -22.88 27.60
CA TYR A 377 -16.87 -23.70 27.50
C TYR A 377 -16.37 -24.19 28.86
N LEU A 378 -16.58 -23.41 29.95
CA LEU A 378 -16.26 -23.84 31.28
C LEU A 378 -17.14 -25.07 31.69
N SER A 379 -18.45 -24.99 31.45
CA SER A 379 -19.34 -26.12 31.74
C SER A 379 -18.97 -27.37 30.95
N MET A 380 -18.68 -27.20 29.66
CA MET A 380 -18.27 -28.31 28.78
C MET A 380 -16.98 -28.99 29.30
N ALA A 381 -15.98 -28.22 29.70
CA ALA A 381 -14.73 -28.75 30.26
C ALA A 381 -14.94 -29.49 31.59
N GLN A 382 -15.85 -28.98 32.45
CA GLN A 382 -16.23 -29.61 33.72
C GLN A 382 -16.92 -30.97 33.48
N VAL A 383 -17.79 -31.10 32.48
CA VAL A 383 -18.38 -32.39 32.05
C VAL A 383 -17.29 -33.40 31.75
N GLU A 384 -16.27 -33.01 30.99
CA GLU A 384 -15.19 -33.90 30.59
C GLU A 384 -14.34 -34.36 31.78
N LEU A 385 -14.31 -33.61 32.86
CA LEU A 385 -13.63 -33.97 34.12
C LEU A 385 -14.55 -34.68 35.11
N GLY A 386 -15.86 -34.86 34.82
CA GLY A 386 -16.85 -35.51 35.68
C GLY A 386 -17.44 -34.62 36.79
N ASP A 387 -17.19 -33.28 36.75
CA ASP A 387 -17.77 -32.33 37.70
C ASP A 387 -19.11 -31.81 37.14
N TYR A 388 -20.10 -32.68 37.19
CA TYR A 388 -21.45 -32.39 36.68
C TYR A 388 -22.18 -31.29 37.47
N THR A 389 -21.92 -31.17 38.78
CA THR A 389 -22.59 -30.14 39.63
C THR A 389 -22.13 -28.75 39.24
N ALA A 390 -20.84 -28.52 39.09
CA ALA A 390 -20.32 -27.23 38.66
C ALA A 390 -20.70 -26.94 37.21
N SER A 391 -20.68 -27.97 36.34
CA SER A 391 -21.12 -27.85 34.96
C SER A 391 -22.56 -27.36 34.81
N ASP A 392 -23.52 -28.01 35.54
CA ASP A 392 -24.93 -27.64 35.50
C ASP A 392 -25.15 -26.19 35.92
N ALA A 393 -24.44 -25.73 36.98
CA ALA A 393 -24.54 -24.36 37.47
C ALA A 393 -24.03 -23.34 36.37
N ASN A 394 -22.90 -23.63 35.75
CA ASN A 394 -22.34 -22.76 34.70
C ASN A 394 -23.19 -22.79 33.43
N PHE A 395 -23.69 -23.95 33.03
CA PHE A 395 -24.58 -24.05 31.87
C PHE A 395 -25.91 -23.29 32.07
N LYS A 396 -26.45 -23.31 33.27
CA LYS A 396 -27.62 -22.47 33.61
C LYS A 396 -27.32 -20.99 33.49
N THR A 397 -26.17 -20.53 33.99
CA THR A 397 -25.71 -19.15 33.79
C THR A 397 -25.55 -18.78 32.32
N TYR A 398 -24.98 -19.67 31.51
CA TYR A 398 -24.91 -19.50 30.06
C TYR A 398 -26.30 -19.30 29.44
N GLN A 399 -27.29 -20.16 29.79
CA GLN A 399 -28.67 -20.05 29.30
C GLN A 399 -29.34 -18.71 29.70
N GLU A 400 -29.13 -18.27 30.93
CA GLU A 400 -29.66 -17.00 31.42
C GLU A 400 -29.08 -15.80 30.67
N LEU A 401 -27.75 -15.80 30.40
CA LEU A 401 -27.07 -14.73 29.68
C LEU A 401 -27.37 -14.74 28.17
N SER A 402 -27.48 -15.92 27.55
CA SER A 402 -27.74 -16.05 26.11
C SER A 402 -29.22 -15.89 25.75
N GLY A 403 -30.16 -16.25 26.68
CA GLY A 403 -31.60 -16.07 26.51
C GLY A 403 -32.09 -14.64 26.72
N GLY A 404 -31.30 -13.79 27.39
CA GLY A 404 -31.62 -12.37 27.63
C GLY A 404 -31.42 -11.46 26.42
N SER A 405 -30.82 -11.94 25.35
CA SER A 405 -30.63 -11.19 24.08
C SER A 405 -31.77 -11.34 23.07
N ALA A 406 -32.86 -12.02 23.43
CA ALA A 406 -34.04 -12.25 22.59
C ALA A 406 -35.27 -11.43 23.02
N GLN A 407 -35.09 -10.25 23.65
CA GLN A 407 -36.18 -9.28 23.89
C GLN A 407 -35.92 -7.95 23.22
#